data_09a4ad1b642a6f902460db727af6bb53
#
_entry.id   09a4ad1b642a6f902460db727af6bb53
#
_cell.length_a   1.000
_cell.length_b   1.000
_cell.length_c   1.000
_cell.angle_alpha   90.00
_cell.angle_beta   90.00
_cell.angle_gamma   90.00
#
_symmetry.space_group_name_H-M   'P 1'
#
loop_
_entity.id
_entity.type
_entity.pdbx_description
1 polymer ?
#
loop_
_entity_poly.entity_id
_entity_poly.type
_entity_poly.pdbx_seq_one_letter_code
_entity_poly.pdbx_strand_id
1 'polypeptide(L)'
;MNEKFLEQLLSEISVSGYEEPVQNVVEAQMSDCVDEIRRDEMSNLICVINPEAEKRIMLSAHADEIGLMISNITEDGRIQVIDRGGIILGTYLGQQVQIKTANGIIYGAVEACRELTKKSDLKTSDFRIDIGAKDREDALRYVSLGDPVVLDTQIRRMANGRITARALDDRIGVFIIMEALRKAKERGCKAGSMRHRQLEKRRQRVVLIGQAQESVRTWQ
;
A
#
# COMPACT_ATOMS: atom_id res chain seq x y z
N MET A 1 -0.43 6.53 20.74
CA MET A 1 -0.45 5.95 19.38
C MET A 1 -1.18 6.94 18.48
N ASN A 2 -0.64 7.27 17.34
CA ASN A 2 -1.27 8.20 16.40
C ASN A 2 -2.30 7.42 15.52
N GLU A 3 -3.51 7.22 16.06
CA GLU A 3 -4.58 6.48 15.36
C GLU A 3 -4.93 7.12 14.02
N LYS A 4 -4.94 8.46 13.94
CA LYS A 4 -5.23 9.17 12.69
C LYS A 4 -4.23 8.83 11.58
N PHE A 5 -2.94 8.73 11.91
CA PHE A 5 -1.92 8.33 10.95
C PHE A 5 -2.11 6.88 10.48
N LEU A 6 -2.43 5.97 11.41
CA LEU A 6 -2.73 4.59 11.04
C LEU A 6 -3.94 4.50 10.10
N GLU A 7 -5.00 5.25 10.39
CA GLU A 7 -6.20 5.31 9.54
C GLU A 7 -5.87 5.86 8.14
N GLN A 8 -5.06 6.91 8.06
CA GLN A 8 -4.60 7.45 6.76
C GLN A 8 -3.81 6.43 5.95
N LEU A 9 -2.86 5.71 6.59
CA LEU A 9 -2.09 4.66 5.94
C LEU A 9 -2.99 3.54 5.39
N LEU A 10 -3.94 3.06 6.20
CA LEU A 10 -4.80 1.93 5.83
C LEU A 10 -5.90 2.30 4.83
N SER A 11 -6.28 3.58 4.76
CA SER A 11 -7.32 4.06 3.83
C SER A 11 -6.77 4.37 2.44
N GLU A 12 -5.48 4.71 2.34
CA GLU A 12 -4.89 5.09 1.05
C GLU A 12 -4.86 3.90 0.08
N ILE A 13 -5.17 4.15 -1.19
CA ILE A 13 -5.11 3.13 -2.25
C ILE A 13 -3.75 3.19 -2.91
N SER A 14 -2.95 2.15 -2.71
CA SER A 14 -1.60 2.05 -3.26
C SER A 14 -1.25 0.58 -3.48
N VAL A 15 -1.54 0.06 -4.66
CA VAL A 15 -1.15 -1.30 -5.07
C VAL A 15 0.30 -1.34 -5.53
N SER A 16 0.87 -2.55 -5.66
CA SER A 16 2.25 -2.73 -6.17
C SER A 16 2.44 -2.04 -7.53
N GLY A 17 3.38 -1.12 -7.59
CA GLY A 17 3.67 -0.27 -8.76
C GLY A 17 2.90 1.06 -8.76
N TYR A 18 2.15 1.37 -7.70
CA TYR A 18 1.42 2.62 -7.49
C TYR A 18 1.53 3.06 -6.03
N GLU A 19 2.75 3.05 -5.46
CA GLU A 19 2.97 3.27 -4.02
C GLU A 19 3.12 4.73 -3.63
N GLU A 20 3.30 5.63 -4.59
CA GLU A 20 3.51 7.06 -4.33
C GLU A 20 2.45 7.69 -3.39
N PRO A 21 1.13 7.39 -3.52
CA PRO A 21 0.14 8.00 -2.65
C PRO A 21 0.33 7.68 -1.16
N VAL A 22 0.59 6.43 -0.80
CA VAL A 22 0.84 6.05 0.60
C VAL A 22 2.19 6.56 1.09
N GLN A 23 3.19 6.65 0.22
CA GLN A 23 4.48 7.25 0.57
C GLN A 23 4.33 8.74 0.87
N ASN A 24 3.48 9.46 0.14
CA ASN A 24 3.19 10.88 0.41
C ASN A 24 2.50 11.06 1.78
N VAL A 25 1.66 10.12 2.20
CA VAL A 25 1.09 10.11 3.57
C VAL A 25 2.20 9.97 4.61
N VAL A 26 3.16 9.07 4.40
CA VAL A 26 4.31 8.89 5.31
C VAL A 26 5.19 10.13 5.32
N GLU A 27 5.52 10.67 4.17
CA GLU A 27 6.37 11.87 4.02
C GLU A 27 5.76 13.07 4.76
N ALA A 28 4.47 13.33 4.54
CA ALA A 28 3.75 14.40 5.23
C ALA A 28 3.72 14.24 6.75
N GLN A 29 3.61 12.98 7.24
CA GLN A 29 3.59 12.71 8.69
C GLN A 29 4.97 12.81 9.33
N MET A 30 6.05 12.55 8.57
CA MET A 30 7.40 12.44 9.11
C MET A 30 8.26 13.68 8.88
N SER A 31 7.85 14.64 8.04
CA SER A 31 8.62 15.83 7.67
C SER A 31 9.20 16.59 8.86
N ASP A 32 8.42 16.73 9.93
CA ASP A 32 8.85 17.45 11.14
C ASP A 32 9.52 16.53 12.19
N CYS A 33 9.59 15.25 11.92
CA CYS A 33 10.04 14.23 12.89
C CYS A 33 11.42 13.65 12.59
N VAL A 34 11.97 13.92 11.42
CA VAL A 34 13.23 13.32 10.94
C VAL A 34 14.21 14.38 10.45
N ASP A 35 15.45 14.01 10.26
CA ASP A 35 16.50 14.95 9.80
C ASP A 35 16.57 14.99 8.27
N GLU A 36 16.20 13.89 7.60
CA GLU A 36 16.24 13.78 6.15
C GLU A 36 15.13 12.85 5.67
N ILE A 37 14.48 13.23 4.57
CA ILE A 37 13.60 12.35 3.79
C ILE A 37 14.11 12.34 2.35
N ARG A 38 14.24 11.16 1.76
CA ARG A 38 14.67 11.00 0.38
C ARG A 38 14.00 9.81 -0.29
N ARG A 39 13.99 9.82 -1.60
CA ARG A 39 13.60 8.68 -2.44
C ARG A 39 14.85 8.16 -3.16
N ASP A 40 15.00 6.85 -3.23
CA ASP A 40 16.07 6.24 -4.01
C ASP A 40 15.63 5.95 -5.46
N GLU A 41 16.53 5.41 -6.27
CA GLU A 41 16.29 5.08 -7.68
C GLU A 41 15.16 4.04 -7.88
N MET A 42 14.88 3.25 -6.84
CA MET A 42 13.78 2.28 -6.84
C MET A 42 12.49 2.86 -6.26
N SER A 43 12.46 4.18 -6.05
CA SER A 43 11.36 4.91 -5.43
C SER A 43 11.04 4.45 -4.00
N ASN A 44 12.00 3.88 -3.26
CA ASN A 44 11.80 3.66 -1.83
C ASN A 44 11.84 4.99 -1.09
N LEU A 45 10.90 5.21 -0.16
CA LEU A 45 10.92 6.35 0.74
C LEU A 45 11.81 6.04 1.95
N ILE A 46 12.79 6.89 2.20
CA ILE A 46 13.80 6.72 3.24
C ILE A 46 13.71 7.90 4.21
N CYS A 47 13.32 7.63 5.45
CA CYS A 47 13.32 8.59 6.54
C CYS A 47 14.55 8.37 7.44
N VAL A 48 15.28 9.42 7.76
CA VAL A 48 16.58 9.36 8.43
C VAL A 48 16.61 10.24 9.67
N ILE A 49 17.14 9.69 10.78
CA ILE A 49 17.56 10.49 11.93
C ILE A 49 19.06 10.31 12.16
N ASN A 50 19.73 11.35 12.62
CA ASN A 50 21.17 11.38 12.91
C ASN A 50 22.03 10.80 11.76
N PRO A 51 22.01 11.42 10.56
CA PRO A 51 22.69 10.88 9.36
C PRO A 51 24.21 10.67 9.54
N GLU A 52 24.83 11.44 10.45
CA GLU A 52 26.28 11.38 10.73
C GLU A 52 26.68 10.38 11.81
N ALA A 53 25.72 9.63 12.37
CA ALA A 53 26.06 8.70 13.44
C ALA A 53 26.85 7.49 12.91
N GLU A 54 27.79 7.04 13.73
CA GLU A 54 28.70 5.96 13.41
C GLU A 54 28.00 4.59 13.31
N LYS A 55 27.11 4.32 14.27
CA LYS A 55 26.27 3.11 14.26
C LYS A 55 24.95 3.38 13.58
N ARG A 56 24.55 2.51 12.69
CA ARG A 56 23.35 2.67 11.86
C ARG A 56 22.51 1.40 11.86
N ILE A 57 21.21 1.56 12.04
CA ILE A 57 20.23 0.48 11.97
C ILE A 57 19.25 0.80 10.86
N MET A 58 18.89 -0.21 10.07
CA MET A 58 17.84 -0.12 9.07
C MET A 58 16.65 -0.96 9.50
N LEU A 59 15.48 -0.33 9.50
CA LEU A 59 14.20 -1.00 9.62
C LEU A 59 13.48 -0.86 8.27
N SER A 60 12.74 -1.87 7.85
CA SER A 60 12.11 -1.90 6.53
C SER A 60 10.75 -2.56 6.61
N ALA A 61 9.76 -1.94 5.96
CA ALA A 61 8.43 -2.48 5.74
C ALA A 61 7.98 -2.14 4.32
N HIS A 62 7.07 -2.92 3.72
CA HIS A 62 6.49 -2.55 2.44
C HIS A 62 5.22 -1.73 2.62
N ALA A 63 4.99 -0.79 1.69
CA ALA A 63 3.88 0.16 1.76
C ALA A 63 2.74 -0.20 0.80
N ASP A 64 3.02 -1.01 -0.22
CA ASP A 64 2.02 -1.48 -1.16
C ASP A 64 1.03 -2.47 -0.54
N GLU A 65 -0.09 -2.61 -1.19
CA GLU A 65 -1.09 -3.64 -0.91
C GLU A 65 -1.34 -4.48 -2.17
N ILE A 66 -1.88 -5.68 -1.99
CA ILE A 66 -2.39 -6.49 -3.08
C ILE A 66 -3.66 -5.88 -3.66
N GLY A 67 -3.85 -5.97 -4.96
CA GLY A 67 -5.04 -5.45 -5.63
C GLY A 67 -5.04 -5.74 -7.13
N LEU A 68 -5.78 -4.92 -7.85
CA LEU A 68 -5.92 -5.03 -9.30
C LEU A 68 -5.51 -3.71 -9.96
N MET A 69 -5.29 -3.75 -11.27
CA MET A 69 -5.01 -2.56 -12.07
C MET A 69 -5.77 -2.66 -13.40
N ILE A 70 -6.37 -1.58 -13.85
CA ILE A 70 -7.11 -1.54 -15.11
C ILE A 70 -6.16 -1.82 -16.27
N SER A 71 -6.48 -2.84 -17.05
CA SER A 71 -5.70 -3.25 -18.23
C SER A 71 -6.41 -3.01 -19.56
N ASN A 72 -7.74 -3.01 -19.55
CA ASN A 72 -8.55 -2.75 -20.73
C ASN A 72 -9.98 -2.31 -20.34
N ILE A 73 -10.68 -1.71 -21.29
CA ILE A 73 -12.10 -1.36 -21.21
C ILE A 73 -12.77 -1.95 -22.43
N THR A 74 -13.82 -2.74 -22.22
CA THR A 74 -14.56 -3.39 -23.31
C THR A 74 -15.51 -2.41 -24.01
N GLU A 75 -16.02 -2.77 -25.20
CA GLU A 75 -16.94 -1.90 -25.96
C GLU A 75 -18.25 -1.63 -25.21
N ASP A 76 -18.71 -2.55 -24.37
CA ASP A 76 -19.87 -2.41 -23.51
C ASP A 76 -19.56 -1.71 -22.16
N GLY A 77 -18.39 -1.08 -22.03
CA GLY A 77 -18.01 -0.27 -20.88
C GLY A 77 -17.54 -1.05 -19.64
N ARG A 78 -17.35 -2.38 -19.75
CA ARG A 78 -16.84 -3.18 -18.63
C ARG A 78 -15.32 -3.04 -18.49
N ILE A 79 -14.86 -2.94 -17.26
CA ILE A 79 -13.43 -2.79 -16.93
C ILE A 79 -12.81 -4.18 -16.81
N GLN A 80 -11.71 -4.40 -17.51
CA GLN A 80 -10.85 -5.57 -17.37
C GLN A 80 -9.58 -5.21 -16.59
N VAL A 81 -9.07 -6.15 -15.81
CA VAL A 81 -7.98 -5.91 -14.87
C VAL A 81 -6.91 -6.98 -14.93
N ILE A 82 -5.75 -6.64 -14.41
CA ILE A 82 -4.67 -7.57 -14.08
C ILE A 82 -4.42 -7.50 -12.57
N ASP A 83 -3.90 -8.59 -12.02
CA ASP A 83 -3.53 -8.66 -10.61
C ASP A 83 -2.24 -7.89 -10.30
N ARG A 84 -2.19 -7.37 -9.09
CA ARG A 84 -1.01 -6.79 -8.47
C ARG A 84 -0.79 -7.47 -7.12
N GLY A 85 0.25 -8.30 -7.02
CA GLY A 85 0.51 -9.15 -5.87
C GLY A 85 -0.27 -10.47 -5.89
N GLY A 86 -0.17 -11.23 -4.81
CA GLY A 86 -0.79 -12.57 -4.69
C GLY A 86 -2.22 -12.50 -4.18
N ILE A 87 -3.19 -12.23 -5.03
CA ILE A 87 -4.61 -12.16 -4.65
C ILE A 87 -5.30 -13.52 -4.79
N ILE A 88 -6.31 -13.75 -3.96
CA ILE A 88 -7.22 -14.89 -4.09
C ILE A 88 -8.43 -14.42 -4.91
N LEU A 89 -8.44 -14.74 -6.21
CA LEU A 89 -9.39 -14.20 -7.18
C LEU A 89 -10.86 -14.40 -6.77
N GLY A 90 -11.19 -15.57 -6.21
CA GLY A 90 -12.56 -15.87 -5.79
C GLY A 90 -13.13 -14.91 -4.75
N THR A 91 -12.27 -14.23 -3.99
CA THR A 91 -12.73 -13.25 -2.98
C THR A 91 -13.23 -11.94 -3.60
N TYR A 92 -12.97 -11.68 -4.86
CA TYR A 92 -13.40 -10.48 -5.57
C TYR A 92 -14.77 -10.64 -6.23
N LEU A 93 -15.22 -11.87 -6.54
CA LEU A 93 -16.48 -12.09 -7.25
C LEU A 93 -17.68 -11.56 -6.43
N GLY A 94 -18.45 -10.69 -7.05
CA GLY A 94 -19.64 -10.06 -6.45
C GLY A 94 -19.32 -8.96 -5.42
N GLN A 95 -18.04 -8.60 -5.26
CA GLN A 95 -17.64 -7.56 -4.31
C GLN A 95 -17.66 -6.18 -4.95
N GLN A 96 -17.89 -5.18 -4.11
CA GLN A 96 -17.70 -3.77 -4.46
C GLN A 96 -16.20 -3.43 -4.45
N VAL A 97 -15.81 -2.56 -5.35
CA VAL A 97 -14.43 -2.10 -5.51
C VAL A 97 -14.34 -0.58 -5.57
N GLN A 98 -13.20 -0.07 -5.17
CA GLN A 98 -12.78 1.31 -5.35
C GLN A 98 -11.71 1.36 -6.43
N ILE A 99 -11.85 2.30 -7.36
CA ILE A 99 -10.88 2.61 -8.40
C ILE A 99 -10.35 4.01 -8.11
N LYS A 100 -9.05 4.13 -7.88
CA LYS A 100 -8.43 5.44 -7.66
C LYS A 100 -8.02 6.04 -8.99
N THR A 101 -8.65 7.14 -9.33
CA THR A 101 -8.37 7.90 -10.55
C THR A 101 -7.69 9.23 -10.23
N ALA A 102 -7.23 9.94 -11.25
CA ALA A 102 -6.71 11.30 -11.09
C ALA A 102 -7.76 12.28 -10.51
N ASN A 103 -9.06 12.00 -10.71
CA ASN A 103 -10.17 12.87 -10.30
C ASN A 103 -10.87 12.43 -9.01
N GLY A 104 -10.37 11.37 -8.35
CA GLY A 104 -10.94 10.84 -7.13
C GLY A 104 -11.27 9.35 -7.20
N ILE A 105 -12.15 8.89 -6.33
CA ILE A 105 -12.53 7.48 -6.25
C ILE A 105 -13.80 7.25 -7.08
N ILE A 106 -13.74 6.23 -7.94
CA ILE A 106 -14.89 5.68 -8.65
C ILE A 106 -15.22 4.33 -8.01
N TYR A 107 -16.49 4.06 -7.83
CA TYR A 107 -16.97 2.79 -7.30
C TYR A 107 -17.45 1.87 -8.42
N GLY A 108 -17.23 0.58 -8.25
CA GLY A 108 -17.69 -0.44 -9.17
C GLY A 108 -18.03 -1.74 -8.45
N ALA A 109 -18.53 -2.71 -9.18
CA ALA A 109 -18.81 -4.04 -8.68
C ALA A 109 -18.22 -5.08 -9.63
N VAL A 110 -17.53 -6.09 -9.08
CA VAL A 110 -17.04 -7.23 -9.85
C VAL A 110 -18.21 -8.13 -10.18
N GLU A 111 -18.44 -8.38 -11.45
CA GLU A 111 -19.52 -9.28 -11.89
C GLU A 111 -19.33 -10.69 -11.32
N ALA A 112 -20.42 -11.32 -10.93
CA ALA A 112 -20.43 -12.71 -10.47
C ALA A 112 -21.59 -13.47 -11.09
N CYS A 113 -21.29 -14.67 -11.55
CA CYS A 113 -22.30 -15.62 -11.99
C CYS A 113 -21.94 -17.02 -11.50
N ARG A 114 -22.88 -17.95 -11.60
CA ARG A 114 -22.71 -19.32 -11.11
C ARG A 114 -21.55 -20.04 -11.80
N GLU A 115 -21.30 -19.75 -13.05
CA GLU A 115 -20.22 -20.31 -13.87
C GLU A 115 -18.86 -19.86 -13.32
N LEU A 116 -18.68 -18.56 -13.08
CA LEU A 116 -17.43 -18.00 -12.51
C LEU A 116 -17.15 -18.52 -11.10
N THR A 117 -18.18 -18.60 -10.25
CA THR A 117 -17.99 -19.08 -8.86
C THR A 117 -17.60 -20.54 -8.76
N LYS A 118 -17.84 -21.35 -9.82
CA LYS A 118 -17.47 -22.77 -9.88
C LYS A 118 -16.18 -23.03 -10.66
N LYS A 119 -15.61 -22.01 -11.28
CA LYS A 119 -14.44 -22.14 -12.13
C LYS A 119 -13.19 -22.42 -11.27
N SER A 120 -12.56 -23.58 -11.46
CA SER A 120 -11.38 -23.98 -10.68
C SER A 120 -10.09 -23.26 -11.11
N ASP A 121 -10.03 -22.77 -12.34
CA ASP A 121 -8.92 -22.05 -12.97
C ASP A 121 -9.26 -20.58 -13.23
N LEU A 122 -9.96 -19.94 -12.31
CA LEU A 122 -10.35 -18.52 -12.38
C LEU A 122 -9.12 -17.63 -12.63
N LYS A 123 -9.23 -16.72 -13.58
CA LYS A 123 -8.18 -15.75 -13.96
C LYS A 123 -8.71 -14.32 -13.88
N THR A 124 -7.83 -13.36 -13.72
CA THR A 124 -8.20 -11.92 -13.76
C THR A 124 -8.82 -11.52 -15.09
N SER A 125 -8.46 -12.19 -16.18
CA SER A 125 -9.09 -11.99 -17.49
C SER A 125 -10.58 -12.39 -17.55
N ASP A 126 -11.06 -13.17 -16.56
CA ASP A 126 -12.48 -13.51 -16.43
C ASP A 126 -13.27 -12.40 -15.73
N PHE A 127 -12.59 -11.46 -15.07
CA PHE A 127 -13.25 -10.38 -14.36
C PHE A 127 -13.83 -9.34 -15.31
N ARG A 128 -15.02 -8.90 -14.96
CA ARG A 128 -15.69 -7.73 -15.52
C ARG A 128 -16.10 -6.86 -14.34
N ILE A 129 -15.66 -5.62 -14.31
CA ILE A 129 -16.07 -4.66 -13.29
C ILE A 129 -17.05 -3.69 -13.94
N ASP A 130 -18.22 -3.61 -13.39
CA ASP A 130 -19.25 -2.66 -13.76
C ASP A 130 -19.09 -1.37 -12.93
N ILE A 131 -18.92 -0.24 -13.59
CA ILE A 131 -18.88 1.10 -12.99
C ILE A 131 -20.13 1.93 -13.35
N GLY A 132 -21.13 1.32 -13.99
CA GLY A 132 -22.34 1.99 -14.49
C GLY A 132 -22.17 2.69 -15.84
N ALA A 133 -21.06 2.49 -16.53
CA ALA A 133 -20.83 3.06 -17.85
C ALA A 133 -21.66 2.36 -18.92
N LYS A 134 -22.13 3.13 -19.91
CA LYS A 134 -22.99 2.65 -21.01
C LYS A 134 -22.20 1.95 -22.10
N ASP A 135 -21.00 2.43 -22.35
CA ASP A 135 -20.10 1.96 -23.38
C ASP A 135 -18.64 2.36 -23.02
N ARG A 136 -17.71 1.99 -23.88
CA ARG A 136 -16.28 2.28 -23.73
C ARG A 136 -15.99 3.78 -23.62
N GLU A 137 -16.61 4.60 -24.47
CA GLU A 137 -16.37 6.05 -24.49
C GLU A 137 -16.85 6.69 -23.19
N ASP A 138 -17.98 6.26 -22.68
CA ASP A 138 -18.51 6.73 -21.40
C ASP A 138 -17.62 6.29 -20.24
N ALA A 139 -17.12 5.04 -20.21
CA ALA A 139 -16.22 4.55 -19.19
C ALA A 139 -14.89 5.35 -19.13
N LEU A 140 -14.33 5.70 -20.30
CA LEU A 140 -13.10 6.49 -20.41
C LEU A 140 -13.20 7.92 -19.84
N ARG A 141 -14.41 8.42 -19.56
CA ARG A 141 -14.62 9.70 -18.86
C ARG A 141 -14.36 9.58 -17.36
N TYR A 142 -14.43 8.40 -16.82
CA TYR A 142 -14.34 8.13 -15.38
C TYR A 142 -13.02 7.48 -14.97
N VAL A 143 -12.51 6.58 -15.80
CA VAL A 143 -11.33 5.75 -15.48
C VAL A 143 -10.33 5.71 -16.63
N SER A 144 -9.08 5.40 -16.29
CA SER A 144 -7.97 5.27 -17.24
C SER A 144 -7.29 3.90 -17.10
N LEU A 145 -6.61 3.47 -18.17
CA LEU A 145 -5.72 2.30 -18.08
C LEU A 145 -4.62 2.59 -17.06
N GLY A 146 -4.34 1.61 -16.20
CA GLY A 146 -3.35 1.75 -15.14
C GLY A 146 -3.93 2.25 -13.80
N ASP A 147 -5.18 2.68 -13.74
CA ASP A 147 -5.80 3.04 -12.47
C ASP A 147 -5.87 1.81 -11.53
N PRO A 148 -5.45 1.96 -10.26
CA PRO A 148 -5.50 0.88 -9.29
C PRO A 148 -6.92 0.61 -8.79
N VAL A 149 -7.20 -0.66 -8.53
CA VAL A 149 -8.49 -1.15 -8.06
C VAL A 149 -8.30 -2.02 -6.82
N VAL A 150 -9.05 -1.72 -5.77
CA VAL A 150 -9.03 -2.48 -4.51
C VAL A 150 -10.45 -2.80 -4.06
N LEU A 151 -10.60 -3.77 -3.17
CA LEU A 151 -11.89 -4.05 -2.53
C LEU A 151 -12.36 -2.82 -1.74
N ASP A 152 -13.66 -2.50 -1.84
CA ASP A 152 -14.29 -1.44 -1.04
C ASP A 152 -14.49 -1.94 0.40
N THR A 153 -13.39 -2.00 1.15
CA THR A 153 -13.39 -2.38 2.56
C THR A 153 -12.93 -1.22 3.42
N GLN A 154 -13.66 -0.97 4.49
CA GLN A 154 -13.33 0.07 5.46
C GLN A 154 -12.67 -0.53 6.69
N ILE A 155 -11.91 0.28 7.40
CA ILE A 155 -11.38 -0.09 8.71
C ILE A 155 -12.55 -0.33 9.67
N ARG A 156 -12.57 -1.47 10.33
CA ARG A 156 -13.58 -1.82 11.34
C ARG A 156 -12.92 -2.21 12.65
N ARG A 157 -13.51 -1.74 13.75
CA ARG A 157 -13.15 -2.20 15.08
C ARG A 157 -13.91 -3.48 15.38
N MET A 158 -13.20 -4.49 15.84
CA MET A 158 -13.73 -5.79 16.24
C MET A 158 -13.68 -5.94 17.76
N ALA A 159 -14.21 -7.06 18.26
CA ALA A 159 -14.12 -7.41 19.66
C ALA A 159 -12.67 -7.42 20.17
N ASN A 160 -12.50 -7.17 21.46
CA ASN A 160 -11.20 -7.17 22.16
C ASN A 160 -10.18 -6.15 21.59
N GLY A 161 -10.64 -5.01 21.06
CA GLY A 161 -9.78 -3.94 20.57
C GLY A 161 -9.01 -4.28 19.28
N ARG A 162 -9.40 -5.33 18.58
CA ARG A 162 -8.82 -5.69 17.29
C ARG A 162 -9.39 -4.82 16.17
N ILE A 163 -8.64 -4.69 15.09
CA ILE A 163 -9.08 -4.02 13.86
C ILE A 163 -9.02 -4.99 12.68
N THR A 164 -9.86 -4.76 11.70
CA THR A 164 -9.76 -5.35 10.37
C THR A 164 -9.74 -4.23 9.34
N ALA A 165 -8.88 -4.37 8.35
CA ALA A 165 -8.75 -3.45 7.23
C ALA A 165 -8.02 -4.16 6.08
N ARG A 166 -8.12 -3.61 4.85
CA ARG A 166 -7.16 -3.94 3.80
C ARG A 166 -5.78 -3.35 4.15
N ALA A 167 -4.74 -3.78 3.47
CA ALA A 167 -3.38 -3.24 3.59
C ALA A 167 -2.73 -3.34 4.99
N LEU A 168 -3.27 -4.12 5.93
CA LEU A 168 -2.60 -4.36 7.22
C LEU A 168 -1.21 -4.99 7.02
N ASP A 169 -1.07 -5.87 6.06
CA ASP A 169 0.21 -6.40 5.57
C ASP A 169 0.73 -5.49 4.43
N ASP A 170 1.77 -4.69 4.61
CA ASP A 170 2.56 -4.53 5.84
C ASP A 170 2.56 -3.06 6.31
N ARG A 171 1.45 -2.31 6.05
CA ARG A 171 1.34 -0.91 6.53
C ARG A 171 1.30 -0.79 8.05
N ILE A 172 0.98 -1.87 8.75
CA ILE A 172 1.15 -1.90 10.20
C ILE A 172 2.65 -1.88 10.57
N GLY A 173 3.49 -2.56 9.79
CA GLY A 173 4.95 -2.47 9.92
C GLY A 173 5.45 -1.05 9.63
N VAL A 174 4.99 -0.43 8.55
CA VAL A 174 5.28 0.99 8.25
C VAL A 174 4.91 1.88 9.43
N PHE A 175 3.70 1.74 9.97
CA PHE A 175 3.24 2.51 11.13
C PHE A 175 4.14 2.31 12.36
N ILE A 176 4.44 1.06 12.72
CA ILE A 176 5.29 0.73 13.88
C ILE A 176 6.67 1.36 13.73
N ILE A 177 7.25 1.26 12.56
CA ILE A 177 8.55 1.79 12.25
C ILE A 177 8.55 3.33 12.35
N MET A 178 7.56 4.03 11.77
CA MET A 178 7.46 5.49 11.85
C MET A 178 7.28 5.98 13.29
N GLU A 179 6.43 5.34 14.07
CA GLU A 179 6.26 5.66 15.50
C GLU A 179 7.52 5.38 16.33
N ALA A 180 8.27 4.33 16.00
CA ALA A 180 9.54 4.04 16.64
C ALA A 180 10.58 5.12 16.35
N LEU A 181 10.66 5.59 15.10
CA LEU A 181 11.58 6.64 14.66
C LEU A 181 11.24 7.98 15.36
N ARG A 182 9.97 8.37 15.35
CA ARG A 182 9.49 9.58 16.04
C ARG A 182 9.88 9.55 17.52
N LYS A 183 9.62 8.44 18.22
CA LYS A 183 9.99 8.27 19.64
C LYS A 183 11.50 8.27 19.86
N ALA A 184 12.28 7.68 18.95
CA ALA A 184 13.74 7.71 19.03
C ALA A 184 14.27 9.13 18.92
N LYS A 185 13.74 9.94 18.00
CA LYS A 185 14.08 11.36 17.85
C LYS A 185 13.70 12.16 19.10
N GLU A 186 12.48 12.02 19.60
CA GLU A 186 11.99 12.69 20.82
C GLU A 186 12.85 12.38 22.05
N ARG A 187 13.38 11.17 22.14
CA ARG A 187 14.26 10.73 23.25
C ARG A 187 15.72 11.12 23.07
N GLY A 188 16.06 11.81 22.00
CA GLY A 188 17.43 12.22 21.71
C GLY A 188 18.38 11.05 21.47
N CYS A 189 17.90 9.97 20.87
CA CYS A 189 18.76 8.84 20.51
C CYS A 189 19.90 9.32 19.60
N LYS A 190 21.15 9.01 19.97
CA LYS A 190 22.37 9.48 19.27
C LYS A 190 22.80 8.61 18.10
N ALA A 191 21.90 7.88 17.55
CA ALA A 191 22.21 6.94 16.53
C ALA A 191 21.71 7.31 15.16
N GLY A 192 22.34 6.77 14.16
CA GLY A 192 22.16 7.15 12.78
C GLY A 192 21.83 6.03 11.82
N SER A 193 21.69 6.46 10.64
CA SER A 193 21.16 5.78 9.47
C SER A 193 22.22 5.09 8.61
N MET A 194 21.89 4.05 7.89
CA MET A 194 22.80 3.36 6.96
C MET A 194 22.59 3.80 5.50
N ARG A 195 23.69 3.92 4.74
CA ARG A 195 23.64 3.93 3.28
C ARG A 195 23.30 2.52 2.79
N HIS A 196 22.27 2.45 1.97
CA HIS A 196 21.88 1.21 1.31
C HIS A 196 22.83 0.91 0.14
N ARG A 197 23.52 -0.23 0.19
CA ARG A 197 23.94 -0.97 -0.99
C ARG A 197 23.08 -2.21 -1.09
N GLN A 198 22.28 -2.29 -2.14
CA GLN A 198 21.52 -3.46 -2.60
C GLN A 198 20.47 -4.05 -1.63
N LEU A 199 19.22 -3.66 -1.83
CA LEU A 199 18.11 -4.58 -1.67
C LEU A 199 17.65 -4.96 -3.08
N GLU A 200 18.06 -6.13 -3.54
CA GLU A 200 17.56 -6.72 -4.77
C GLU A 200 16.11 -7.20 -4.58
N LYS A 201 15.30 -6.84 -5.58
CA LYS A 201 14.06 -7.46 -6.06
C LYS A 201 12.72 -7.19 -5.35
N ARG A 202 11.93 -6.39 -6.07
CA ARG A 202 10.47 -6.52 -6.24
C ARG A 202 9.56 -6.18 -5.07
N ARG A 203 9.64 -4.97 -4.49
CA ARG A 203 8.55 -4.23 -3.84
C ARG A 203 9.10 -2.90 -3.38
N GLN A 204 8.39 -1.81 -3.66
CA GLN A 204 8.76 -0.51 -3.11
C GLN A 204 8.51 -0.52 -1.60
N ARG A 205 9.49 -0.08 -0.83
CA ARG A 205 9.48 -0.16 0.63
C ARG A 205 9.59 1.22 1.25
N VAL A 206 9.02 1.38 2.43
CA VAL A 206 9.41 2.45 3.34
C VAL A 206 10.54 1.93 4.20
N VAL A 207 11.69 2.58 4.11
CA VAL A 207 12.91 2.17 4.80
C VAL A 207 13.21 3.17 5.91
N LEU A 208 13.51 2.65 7.05
CA LEU A 208 13.90 3.42 8.21
C LEU A 208 15.28 3.11 8.68
N ILE A 209 15.88 4.11 9.29
CA ILE A 209 17.20 3.97 9.84
C ILE A 209 17.31 4.74 11.17
N GLY A 210 17.46 3.99 12.27
CA GLY A 210 17.66 4.52 13.62
C GLY A 210 18.41 3.52 14.50
N GLN A 211 18.87 3.86 15.70
CA GLN A 211 19.76 3.02 16.51
C GLN A 211 19.08 2.22 17.62
N ALA A 212 19.67 1.05 17.95
CA ALA A 212 19.55 0.43 19.27
C ALA A 212 20.88 0.47 20.03
N GLN A 213 20.79 0.69 21.35
CA GLN A 213 21.88 0.45 22.30
C GLN A 213 22.07 -1.08 22.46
N GLU A 214 23.33 -1.49 22.77
CA GLU A 214 23.73 -2.87 22.98
C GLU A 214 22.74 -3.68 23.85
N SER A 215 21.93 -4.51 23.22
CA SER A 215 21.32 -5.72 23.78
C SER A 215 20.53 -6.54 22.75
N VAL A 216 20.93 -6.62 21.52
CA VAL A 216 20.41 -7.63 20.59
C VAL A 216 21.32 -8.86 20.67
N ARG A 217 20.90 -9.85 21.46
CA ARG A 217 21.44 -11.20 21.35
C ARG A 217 21.09 -11.73 19.97
N THR A 218 22.12 -12.04 19.20
CA THR A 218 22.03 -12.81 17.95
C THR A 218 21.22 -14.07 18.18
N TRP A 219 20.11 -14.20 17.49
CA TRP A 219 19.44 -15.47 17.31
C TRP A 219 20.21 -16.24 16.23
N GLN A 220 20.85 -17.32 16.63
CA GLN A 220 21.32 -18.36 15.73
C GLN A 220 20.19 -19.29 15.31
#